data_2855a64397f3f5f18152fa66f9e93918
#
_entry.id   2855a64397f3f5f18152fa66f9e93918
#
_cell.length_a   1.000
_cell.length_b   1.000
_cell.length_c   1.000
_cell.angle_alpha   90.00
_cell.angle_beta   90.00
_cell.angle_gamma   90.00
#
_symmetry.space_group_name_H-M   'P 1'
#
loop_
_entity.id
_entity.type
_entity.pdbx_description
1 polymer ?
#
loop_
_entity_poly.entity_id
_entity_poly.type
_entity_poly.pdbx_seq_one_letter_code
_entity_poly.pdbx_strand_id
1 'polypeptide(L)'
;MTIKRALISVSDKTNLVPFVKELTELGVEVISTGGTKKLLQENGVNVIGISEVTGFPEIMDGRLKTLHPNIHGGLLAVRDNEEHMSQINEHGISPIDLVVVNLYPFKETVSKEDVAYEDAIENIDIGGPGMLRAASKNHQDVTVIVDPADYNPVLNQIKEEGGVSLQKKRELAAKVFRHTAAYDALIAEYLTNFVGEKDPEQYTVTFEKKQSLRYGENPHQEATFYQSALPASGSIASAEQLHGKELSYNNIKDADAAVQIIREFTEPAAVAVKHMNPCGVGTGKTIAEAFNRAFAADETSIFGGIIALNREVDKATAEVLHKIFLEIIIAPSFSEEALEVLTSKKNLRLLTLDVSASIKKEKQLTSVQGGLLIQDLDMHGFDDAKISIPTKREPNEQEWEDLKLAWKVVKHVKSNAIVLAKDNMTVGVGAGQMNRVGSAKIAIEQAGEKAKGSALGSDAFFPMPDTVEEAAKAGVTAIIQPGGSVRDEDSIKKADEYGIAMVFTGIRHFKH
;
A
#
# COMPACT_ATOMS: atom_id res chain seq x y z
N MET A 1 -32.00 -19.27 19.04
CA MET A 1 -32.98 -19.53 17.95
C MET A 1 -32.38 -20.61 17.07
N THR A 2 -33.12 -21.69 16.86
CA THR A 2 -32.67 -22.84 16.06
C THR A 2 -32.66 -22.48 14.57
N ILE A 3 -31.58 -22.78 13.87
CA ILE A 3 -31.45 -22.56 12.42
C ILE A 3 -32.20 -23.71 11.71
N LYS A 4 -33.20 -23.39 10.92
CA LYS A 4 -34.04 -24.39 10.17
C LYS A 4 -33.82 -24.26 8.66
N ARG A 5 -33.53 -23.07 8.15
CA ARG A 5 -33.40 -22.81 6.72
C ARG A 5 -32.21 -21.91 6.41
N ALA A 6 -31.37 -22.33 5.47
CA ALA A 6 -30.18 -21.62 5.03
C ALA A 6 -30.30 -21.26 3.54
N LEU A 7 -29.93 -20.02 3.19
CA LEU A 7 -29.77 -19.57 1.80
C LEU A 7 -28.25 -19.45 1.53
N ILE A 8 -27.78 -20.25 0.56
CA ILE A 8 -26.35 -20.39 0.26
C ILE A 8 -26.09 -20.08 -1.22
N SER A 9 -25.34 -19.01 -1.48
CA SER A 9 -24.97 -18.58 -2.82
C SER A 9 -23.59 -17.95 -2.79
N VAL A 10 -22.56 -18.68 -3.16
CA VAL A 10 -21.16 -18.27 -3.01
C VAL A 10 -20.40 -18.34 -4.33
N SER A 11 -19.53 -17.37 -4.58
CA SER A 11 -18.54 -17.39 -5.64
C SER A 11 -17.30 -18.19 -5.22
N ASP A 12 -16.73 -17.89 -4.06
CA ASP A 12 -15.69 -18.70 -3.40
C ASP A 12 -16.30 -19.90 -2.71
N LYS A 13 -15.93 -21.09 -3.18
CA LYS A 13 -16.46 -22.40 -2.72
C LYS A 13 -15.53 -23.12 -1.73
N THR A 14 -14.52 -22.41 -1.21
CA THR A 14 -13.58 -22.96 -0.23
C THR A 14 -14.32 -23.50 0.98
N ASN A 15 -14.09 -24.77 1.31
CA ASN A 15 -14.68 -25.49 2.45
C ASN A 15 -16.22 -25.51 2.50
N LEU A 16 -16.91 -25.15 1.41
CA LEU A 16 -18.37 -25.06 1.39
C LEU A 16 -19.04 -26.42 1.59
N VAL A 17 -18.64 -27.43 0.82
CA VAL A 17 -19.31 -28.75 0.80
C VAL A 17 -19.28 -29.41 2.19
N PRO A 18 -18.17 -29.51 2.91
CA PRO A 18 -18.17 -30.05 4.27
C PRO A 18 -19.09 -29.28 5.21
N PHE A 19 -19.04 -27.94 5.18
CA PHE A 19 -19.90 -27.10 6.00
C PHE A 19 -21.39 -27.35 5.76
N VAL A 20 -21.81 -27.43 4.51
CA VAL A 20 -23.25 -27.61 4.15
C VAL A 20 -23.72 -29.02 4.48
N LYS A 21 -22.88 -30.07 4.30
CA LYS A 21 -23.21 -31.43 4.72
C LYS A 21 -23.55 -31.50 6.22
N GLU A 22 -22.70 -30.88 7.04
CA GLU A 22 -22.95 -30.86 8.47
C GLU A 22 -24.21 -30.07 8.86
N LEU A 23 -24.54 -28.98 8.15
CA LEU A 23 -25.82 -28.29 8.33
C LEU A 23 -27.01 -29.16 7.99
N THR A 24 -26.93 -29.92 6.90
CA THR A 24 -28.03 -30.82 6.51
C THR A 24 -28.18 -32.01 7.46
N GLU A 25 -27.09 -32.53 8.04
CA GLU A 25 -27.14 -33.54 9.10
C GLU A 25 -27.80 -33.02 10.38
N LEU A 26 -27.74 -31.71 10.63
CA LEU A 26 -28.45 -31.04 11.72
C LEU A 26 -29.92 -30.71 11.36
N GLY A 27 -30.40 -31.14 10.19
CA GLY A 27 -31.77 -30.93 9.73
C GLY A 27 -32.07 -29.57 9.12
N VAL A 28 -31.03 -28.80 8.74
CA VAL A 28 -31.19 -27.50 8.09
C VAL A 28 -31.55 -27.69 6.61
N GLU A 29 -32.65 -27.07 6.18
CA GLU A 29 -33.04 -27.00 4.78
C GLU A 29 -32.16 -26.03 4.02
N VAL A 30 -31.63 -26.43 2.86
CA VAL A 30 -30.68 -25.61 2.09
C VAL A 30 -31.31 -25.12 0.80
N ILE A 31 -31.35 -23.80 0.62
CA ILE A 31 -31.74 -23.11 -0.62
C ILE A 31 -30.46 -22.63 -1.31
N SER A 32 -30.36 -22.80 -2.64
CA SER A 32 -29.19 -22.33 -3.36
C SER A 32 -29.48 -21.93 -4.80
N THR A 33 -28.50 -21.25 -5.42
CA THR A 33 -28.60 -20.72 -6.79
C THR A 33 -27.48 -21.27 -7.68
N GLY A 34 -27.72 -21.32 -8.98
CA GLY A 34 -26.73 -21.50 -10.05
C GLY A 34 -25.64 -22.54 -9.78
N GLY A 35 -24.38 -22.14 -9.92
CA GLY A 35 -23.21 -23.01 -9.76
C GLY A 35 -23.04 -23.56 -8.34
N THR A 36 -23.49 -22.83 -7.30
CA THR A 36 -23.46 -23.33 -5.92
C THR A 36 -24.44 -24.51 -5.73
N LYS A 37 -25.67 -24.39 -6.24
CA LYS A 37 -26.66 -25.50 -6.23
C LYS A 37 -26.08 -26.73 -6.90
N LYS A 38 -25.53 -26.59 -8.13
CA LYS A 38 -24.91 -27.65 -8.88
C LYS A 38 -23.83 -28.39 -8.11
N LEU A 39 -22.87 -27.63 -7.56
CA LEU A 39 -21.79 -28.21 -6.75
C LEU A 39 -22.29 -29.01 -5.56
N LEU A 40 -23.26 -28.48 -4.81
CA LEU A 40 -23.83 -29.17 -3.64
C LEU A 40 -24.55 -30.45 -4.02
N GLN A 41 -25.37 -30.44 -5.10
CA GLN A 41 -26.07 -31.61 -5.60
C GLN A 41 -25.11 -32.71 -6.11
N GLU A 42 -24.05 -32.33 -6.84
CA GLU A 42 -23.00 -33.26 -7.29
C GLU A 42 -22.26 -33.93 -6.12
N ASN A 43 -22.27 -33.32 -4.95
CA ASN A 43 -21.67 -33.86 -3.72
C ASN A 43 -22.69 -34.52 -2.79
N GLY A 44 -23.92 -34.81 -3.29
CA GLY A 44 -24.96 -35.58 -2.59
C GLY A 44 -25.75 -34.76 -1.55
N VAL A 45 -25.71 -33.44 -1.60
CA VAL A 45 -26.52 -32.57 -0.73
C VAL A 45 -27.87 -32.32 -1.39
N ASN A 46 -28.97 -32.52 -0.63
CA ASN A 46 -30.31 -32.15 -1.09
C ASN A 46 -30.47 -30.62 -1.00
N VAL A 47 -30.74 -29.96 -2.13
CA VAL A 47 -30.79 -28.50 -2.24
C VAL A 47 -32.06 -28.08 -3.00
N ILE A 48 -32.80 -27.16 -2.42
CA ILE A 48 -33.96 -26.51 -3.05
C ILE A 48 -33.42 -25.39 -3.97
N GLY A 49 -33.89 -25.33 -5.21
CA GLY A 49 -33.56 -24.26 -6.13
C GLY A 49 -34.25 -22.94 -5.76
N ILE A 50 -33.59 -21.83 -6.04
CA ILE A 50 -34.16 -20.52 -5.78
C ILE A 50 -35.50 -20.31 -6.52
N SER A 51 -35.63 -20.79 -7.74
CA SER A 51 -36.87 -20.73 -8.54
C SER A 51 -38.01 -21.49 -7.94
N GLU A 52 -37.75 -22.57 -7.19
CA GLU A 52 -38.74 -23.30 -6.45
C GLU A 52 -39.33 -22.51 -5.28
N VAL A 53 -38.48 -21.70 -4.63
CA VAL A 53 -38.88 -20.81 -3.51
C VAL A 53 -39.58 -19.56 -4.00
N THR A 54 -39.11 -18.98 -5.10
CA THR A 54 -39.70 -17.74 -5.66
C THR A 54 -40.95 -17.99 -6.48
N GLY A 55 -41.13 -19.21 -7.04
CA GLY A 55 -42.14 -19.49 -8.05
C GLY A 55 -41.87 -18.75 -9.38
N PHE A 56 -40.67 -18.17 -9.56
CA PHE A 56 -40.30 -17.36 -10.71
C PHE A 56 -39.00 -17.88 -11.34
N PRO A 57 -38.92 -17.99 -12.68
CA PRO A 57 -37.68 -18.44 -13.33
C PRO A 57 -36.57 -17.42 -13.20
N GLU A 58 -35.31 -17.88 -13.26
CA GLU A 58 -34.18 -17.02 -13.48
C GLU A 58 -34.24 -16.42 -14.89
N ILE A 59 -34.12 -15.11 -15.01
CA ILE A 59 -34.19 -14.38 -16.29
C ILE A 59 -33.01 -13.45 -16.47
N MET A 60 -32.83 -12.93 -17.70
CA MET A 60 -31.74 -12.00 -18.03
C MET A 60 -30.37 -12.60 -17.71
N ASP A 61 -30.13 -13.84 -18.19
CA ASP A 61 -28.87 -14.58 -17.95
C ASP A 61 -28.49 -14.71 -16.46
N GLY A 62 -29.52 -14.76 -15.58
CA GLY A 62 -29.34 -14.89 -14.14
C GLY A 62 -29.13 -13.57 -13.38
N ARG A 63 -29.23 -12.42 -14.04
CA ARG A 63 -29.17 -11.11 -13.36
C ARG A 63 -30.34 -10.92 -12.39
N LEU A 64 -31.50 -11.50 -12.68
CA LEU A 64 -32.68 -11.50 -11.80
C LEU A 64 -33.01 -12.90 -11.35
N LYS A 65 -32.78 -13.22 -10.07
CA LYS A 65 -33.07 -14.50 -9.45
C LYS A 65 -33.37 -14.42 -7.96
N THR A 66 -32.70 -13.59 -7.21
CA THR A 66 -32.82 -13.47 -5.74
C THR A 66 -33.54 -12.20 -5.28
N LEU A 67 -33.73 -11.22 -6.17
CA LEU A 67 -34.46 -9.99 -5.88
C LEU A 67 -35.98 -10.27 -5.94
N HIS A 68 -36.50 -10.94 -4.93
CA HIS A 68 -37.86 -11.41 -4.86
C HIS A 68 -38.45 -11.27 -3.45
N PRO A 69 -39.74 -10.90 -3.26
CA PRO A 69 -40.36 -10.80 -1.96
C PRO A 69 -40.22 -12.05 -1.10
N ASN A 70 -40.36 -13.26 -1.70
CA ASN A 70 -40.21 -14.52 -0.99
C ASN A 70 -38.83 -14.71 -0.35
N ILE A 71 -37.79 -14.12 -0.92
CA ILE A 71 -36.44 -14.15 -0.37
C ILE A 71 -36.28 -13.05 0.66
N HIS A 72 -36.50 -11.78 0.26
CA HIS A 72 -36.26 -10.64 1.13
C HIS A 72 -37.25 -10.56 2.30
N GLY A 73 -38.50 -11.01 2.13
CA GLY A 73 -39.45 -11.14 3.23
C GLY A 73 -38.99 -12.18 4.26
N GLY A 74 -38.46 -13.32 3.81
CA GLY A 74 -37.89 -14.36 4.67
C GLY A 74 -36.67 -13.87 5.49
N LEU A 75 -35.89 -12.91 4.95
CA LEU A 75 -34.73 -12.29 5.61
C LEU A 75 -35.11 -11.14 6.54
N LEU A 76 -36.06 -10.28 6.16
CA LEU A 76 -36.35 -9.02 6.82
C LEU A 76 -37.44 -9.11 7.89
N ALA A 77 -38.27 -10.16 7.89
CA ALA A 77 -39.31 -10.34 8.88
C ALA A 77 -38.69 -10.47 10.29
N VAL A 78 -39.03 -9.54 11.21
CA VAL A 78 -38.67 -9.60 12.61
C VAL A 78 -39.51 -10.66 13.29
N ARG A 79 -38.88 -11.67 13.88
CA ARG A 79 -39.57 -12.89 14.40
C ARG A 79 -40.44 -12.61 15.61
N ASP A 80 -40.10 -11.61 16.41
CA ASP A 80 -40.84 -11.18 17.61
C ASP A 80 -41.96 -10.18 17.28
N ASN A 81 -42.15 -9.79 16.01
CA ASN A 81 -43.21 -8.92 15.56
C ASN A 81 -44.35 -9.75 14.96
N GLU A 82 -45.49 -9.84 15.67
CA GLU A 82 -46.64 -10.62 15.27
C GLU A 82 -47.23 -10.19 13.90
N GLU A 83 -47.24 -8.88 13.61
CA GLU A 83 -47.69 -8.35 12.34
C GLU A 83 -46.80 -8.80 11.17
N HIS A 84 -45.46 -8.71 11.32
CA HIS A 84 -44.53 -9.21 10.31
C HIS A 84 -44.72 -10.71 10.05
N MET A 85 -44.85 -11.49 11.13
CA MET A 85 -45.06 -12.95 10.99
C MET A 85 -46.39 -13.26 10.37
N SER A 86 -47.45 -12.52 10.68
CA SER A 86 -48.75 -12.68 10.03
C SER A 86 -48.70 -12.41 8.53
N GLN A 87 -48.05 -11.29 8.13
CA GLN A 87 -47.90 -10.87 6.74
C GLN A 87 -47.12 -11.92 5.92
N ILE A 88 -45.98 -12.40 6.41
CA ILE A 88 -45.21 -13.40 5.66
C ILE A 88 -45.96 -14.73 5.55
N ASN A 89 -46.72 -15.14 6.57
CA ASN A 89 -47.53 -16.35 6.54
C ASN A 89 -48.68 -16.22 5.54
N GLU A 90 -49.38 -15.06 5.49
CA GLU A 90 -50.45 -14.79 4.51
C GLU A 90 -49.97 -14.94 3.06
N HIS A 91 -48.69 -14.51 2.80
CA HIS A 91 -48.07 -14.58 1.48
C HIS A 91 -47.27 -15.87 1.25
N GLY A 92 -47.32 -16.87 2.14
CA GLY A 92 -46.63 -18.15 2.01
C GLY A 92 -45.08 -18.00 2.06
N ILE A 93 -44.57 -16.93 2.65
CA ILE A 93 -43.13 -16.67 2.77
C ILE A 93 -42.60 -17.39 4.00
N SER A 94 -41.61 -18.22 3.82
CA SER A 94 -40.92 -18.91 4.92
C SER A 94 -39.69 -18.14 5.40
N PRO A 95 -39.49 -18.05 6.72
CA PRO A 95 -38.27 -17.44 7.28
C PRO A 95 -37.00 -18.13 6.81
N ILE A 96 -35.93 -17.32 6.66
CA ILE A 96 -34.54 -17.76 6.38
C ILE A 96 -33.68 -17.37 7.59
N ASP A 97 -33.00 -18.35 8.21
CA ASP A 97 -32.31 -18.18 9.48
C ASP A 97 -30.80 -18.01 9.31
N LEU A 98 -30.25 -18.50 8.20
CA LEU A 98 -28.83 -18.43 7.87
C LEU A 98 -28.66 -17.99 6.41
N VAL A 99 -27.78 -17.01 6.19
CA VAL A 99 -27.35 -16.57 4.85
C VAL A 99 -25.85 -16.78 4.72
N VAL A 100 -25.44 -17.48 3.67
CA VAL A 100 -24.03 -17.69 3.31
C VAL A 100 -23.84 -17.19 1.89
N VAL A 101 -23.28 -16.00 1.76
CA VAL A 101 -23.12 -15.34 0.47
C VAL A 101 -21.76 -14.63 0.47
N ASN A 102 -20.96 -14.86 -0.56
CA ASN A 102 -19.86 -13.99 -0.94
C ASN A 102 -20.06 -13.48 -2.36
N LEU A 103 -19.50 -12.32 -2.64
CA LEU A 103 -19.82 -11.56 -3.84
C LEU A 103 -19.05 -12.08 -5.07
N TYR A 104 -19.47 -11.66 -6.24
CA TYR A 104 -18.75 -11.93 -7.49
C TYR A 104 -17.34 -11.36 -7.43
N PRO A 105 -16.37 -11.99 -8.12
CA PRO A 105 -14.95 -11.67 -8.01
C PRO A 105 -14.58 -10.40 -8.82
N PHE A 106 -15.19 -9.25 -8.50
CA PHE A 106 -14.91 -7.98 -9.18
C PHE A 106 -13.44 -7.59 -9.08
N LYS A 107 -12.85 -7.74 -7.89
CA LYS A 107 -11.43 -7.47 -7.64
C LYS A 107 -10.52 -8.28 -8.55
N GLU A 108 -10.73 -9.59 -8.63
CA GLU A 108 -9.95 -10.51 -9.45
C GLU A 108 -10.15 -10.22 -10.94
N THR A 109 -11.34 -9.77 -11.32
CA THR A 109 -11.65 -9.40 -12.71
C THR A 109 -10.87 -8.15 -13.11
N VAL A 110 -10.96 -7.06 -12.33
CA VAL A 110 -10.28 -5.80 -12.65
C VAL A 110 -8.77 -5.82 -12.39
N SER A 111 -8.26 -6.86 -11.72
CA SER A 111 -6.81 -7.07 -11.54
C SER A 111 -6.11 -7.65 -12.77
N LYS A 112 -6.86 -8.17 -13.75
CA LYS A 112 -6.30 -8.74 -14.98
C LYS A 112 -5.82 -7.61 -15.89
N GLU A 113 -4.73 -7.86 -16.62
CA GLU A 113 -4.30 -6.99 -17.69
C GLU A 113 -5.35 -7.03 -18.83
N ASP A 114 -5.65 -5.88 -19.42
CA ASP A 114 -6.55 -5.74 -20.60
C ASP A 114 -7.98 -6.25 -20.39
N VAL A 115 -8.54 -6.13 -19.16
CA VAL A 115 -9.95 -6.47 -18.92
C VAL A 115 -10.87 -5.55 -19.71
N ALA A 116 -11.84 -6.11 -20.45
CA ALA A 116 -12.85 -5.32 -21.13
C ALA A 116 -13.78 -4.65 -20.11
N TYR A 117 -14.21 -3.42 -20.42
CA TYR A 117 -15.12 -2.67 -19.54
C TYR A 117 -16.40 -3.45 -19.25
N GLU A 118 -16.97 -4.08 -20.28
CA GLU A 118 -18.18 -4.87 -20.20
C GLU A 118 -18.03 -6.08 -19.26
N ASP A 119 -16.85 -6.72 -19.26
CA ASP A 119 -16.54 -7.82 -18.36
C ASP A 119 -16.47 -7.36 -16.90
N ALA A 120 -15.90 -6.18 -16.66
CA ALA A 120 -15.88 -5.59 -15.33
C ALA A 120 -17.30 -5.28 -14.84
N ILE A 121 -18.15 -4.68 -15.69
CA ILE A 121 -19.54 -4.35 -15.36
C ILE A 121 -20.37 -5.61 -15.09
N GLU A 122 -20.19 -6.68 -15.88
CA GLU A 122 -20.94 -7.93 -15.68
C GLU A 122 -20.57 -8.64 -14.35
N ASN A 123 -19.40 -8.37 -13.80
CA ASN A 123 -18.97 -8.88 -12.50
C ASN A 123 -19.40 -8.02 -11.30
N ILE A 124 -20.26 -7.01 -11.50
CA ILE A 124 -20.88 -6.27 -10.39
C ILE A 124 -22.08 -7.08 -9.87
N ASP A 125 -21.98 -7.58 -8.64
CA ASP A 125 -23.03 -8.35 -7.98
C ASP A 125 -24.11 -7.41 -7.43
N ILE A 126 -25.35 -7.64 -7.82
CA ILE A 126 -26.53 -6.90 -7.36
C ILE A 126 -27.28 -7.67 -6.27
N GLY A 127 -27.55 -8.94 -6.51
CA GLY A 127 -28.38 -9.78 -5.62
C GLY A 127 -27.69 -10.14 -4.32
N GLY A 128 -26.39 -10.44 -4.38
CA GLY A 128 -25.57 -10.78 -3.21
C GLY A 128 -25.54 -9.68 -2.16
N PRO A 129 -25.14 -8.43 -2.49
CA PRO A 129 -25.20 -7.31 -1.56
C PRO A 129 -26.60 -7.05 -1.01
N GLY A 130 -27.65 -7.21 -1.81
CA GLY A 130 -29.04 -7.05 -1.38
C GLY A 130 -29.40 -8.03 -0.25
N MET A 131 -29.12 -9.32 -0.45
CA MET A 131 -29.36 -10.37 0.56
C MET A 131 -28.52 -10.17 1.81
N LEU A 132 -27.24 -9.87 1.67
CA LEU A 132 -26.31 -9.64 2.77
C LEU A 132 -26.77 -8.48 3.65
N ARG A 133 -27.15 -7.36 3.04
CA ARG A 133 -27.61 -6.15 3.76
C ARG A 133 -28.95 -6.40 4.46
N ALA A 134 -29.87 -7.13 3.82
CA ALA A 134 -31.17 -7.50 4.40
C ALA A 134 -30.97 -8.39 5.64
N ALA A 135 -30.20 -9.46 5.51
CA ALA A 135 -29.87 -10.38 6.62
C ALA A 135 -29.15 -9.66 7.76
N SER A 136 -28.17 -8.82 7.45
CA SER A 136 -27.41 -8.06 8.47
C SER A 136 -28.23 -7.00 9.18
N LYS A 137 -29.20 -6.37 8.50
CA LYS A 137 -30.16 -5.46 9.14
C LYS A 137 -31.00 -6.22 10.19
N ASN A 138 -31.38 -7.46 9.88
CA ASN A 138 -32.16 -8.34 10.76
C ASN A 138 -31.27 -9.35 11.52
N HIS A 139 -30.04 -8.96 11.89
CA HIS A 139 -29.08 -9.86 12.56
C HIS A 139 -29.57 -10.40 13.92
N GLN A 140 -30.59 -9.84 14.50
CA GLN A 140 -31.23 -10.40 15.71
C GLN A 140 -31.78 -11.80 15.40
N ASP A 141 -32.40 -11.97 14.25
CA ASP A 141 -33.05 -13.20 13.82
C ASP A 141 -32.23 -14.03 12.84
N VAL A 142 -31.44 -13.40 11.98
CA VAL A 142 -30.70 -14.03 10.88
C VAL A 142 -29.20 -14.04 11.15
N THR A 143 -28.58 -15.21 10.99
CA THR A 143 -27.11 -15.33 10.95
C THR A 143 -26.63 -15.10 9.53
N VAL A 144 -25.54 -14.33 9.34
CA VAL A 144 -25.01 -14.02 8.02
C VAL A 144 -23.51 -14.29 7.96
N ILE A 145 -23.07 -14.98 6.91
CA ILE A 145 -21.64 -15.32 6.69
C ILE A 145 -21.22 -14.84 5.31
N VAL A 146 -20.11 -14.12 5.22
CA VAL A 146 -19.48 -13.67 3.96
C VAL A 146 -18.11 -14.29 3.70
N ASP A 147 -17.53 -14.96 4.70
CA ASP A 147 -16.16 -15.44 4.69
C ASP A 147 -16.11 -16.90 5.11
N PRO A 148 -15.50 -17.80 4.31
CA PRO A 148 -15.34 -19.21 4.66
C PRO A 148 -14.66 -19.46 6.02
N ALA A 149 -13.85 -18.55 6.51
CA ALA A 149 -13.22 -18.64 7.82
C ALA A 149 -14.23 -18.64 8.99
N ASP A 150 -15.45 -18.14 8.76
CA ASP A 150 -16.52 -18.11 9.77
C ASP A 150 -17.37 -19.41 9.77
N TYR A 151 -17.19 -20.33 8.84
CA TYR A 151 -17.99 -21.58 8.76
C TYR A 151 -17.87 -22.41 10.03
N ASN A 152 -16.64 -22.79 10.41
CA ASN A 152 -16.41 -23.63 11.59
C ASN A 152 -16.84 -22.96 12.91
N PRO A 153 -16.51 -21.68 13.19
CA PRO A 153 -16.99 -20.99 14.39
C PRO A 153 -18.51 -20.96 14.51
N VAL A 154 -19.21 -20.71 13.40
CA VAL A 154 -20.67 -20.69 13.39
C VAL A 154 -21.26 -22.09 13.56
N LEU A 155 -20.73 -23.09 12.85
CA LEU A 155 -21.18 -24.47 12.92
C LEU A 155 -21.01 -25.05 14.34
N ASN A 156 -19.91 -24.75 15.02
CA ASN A 156 -19.70 -25.19 16.38
C ASN A 156 -20.75 -24.64 17.34
N GLN A 157 -21.09 -23.35 17.24
CA GLN A 157 -22.16 -22.78 18.07
C GLN A 157 -23.53 -23.42 17.77
N ILE A 158 -23.82 -23.70 16.49
CA ILE A 158 -25.07 -24.39 16.11
C ILE A 158 -25.14 -25.78 16.76
N LYS A 159 -24.04 -26.53 16.75
CA LYS A 159 -23.96 -27.88 17.36
C LYS A 159 -24.07 -27.87 18.88
N GLU A 160 -23.39 -26.93 19.52
CA GLU A 160 -23.28 -26.88 20.98
C GLU A 160 -24.49 -26.21 21.64
N GLU A 161 -25.02 -25.14 21.01
CA GLU A 161 -26.04 -24.26 21.58
C GLU A 161 -27.39 -24.32 20.83
N GLY A 162 -27.48 -25.09 19.75
CA GLY A 162 -28.67 -25.16 18.88
C GLY A 162 -28.90 -23.91 18.04
N GLY A 163 -27.95 -22.93 18.05
CA GLY A 163 -28.04 -21.68 17.31
C GLY A 163 -26.81 -20.82 17.49
N VAL A 164 -26.84 -19.60 16.97
CA VAL A 164 -25.72 -18.66 17.02
C VAL A 164 -26.03 -17.53 18.02
N SER A 165 -25.10 -17.22 18.88
CA SER A 165 -25.26 -16.16 19.91
C SER A 165 -25.49 -14.78 19.26
N LEU A 166 -26.24 -13.92 19.94
CA LEU A 166 -26.53 -12.56 19.44
C LEU A 166 -25.23 -11.75 19.27
N GLN A 167 -24.24 -11.96 20.15
CA GLN A 167 -22.94 -11.30 20.04
C GLN A 167 -22.23 -11.71 18.74
N LYS A 168 -22.18 -13.01 18.42
CA LYS A 168 -21.57 -13.49 17.17
C LYS A 168 -22.33 -13.00 15.93
N LYS A 169 -23.66 -12.97 15.97
CA LYS A 169 -24.48 -12.40 14.88
C LYS A 169 -24.16 -10.92 14.63
N ARG A 170 -23.95 -10.12 15.69
CA ARG A 170 -23.53 -8.71 15.56
C ARG A 170 -22.15 -8.55 14.95
N GLU A 171 -21.20 -9.40 15.33
CA GLU A 171 -19.84 -9.41 14.75
C GLU A 171 -19.89 -9.73 13.25
N LEU A 172 -20.65 -10.75 12.88
CA LEU A 172 -20.87 -11.16 11.49
C LEU A 172 -21.56 -10.05 10.69
N ALA A 173 -22.61 -9.43 11.21
CA ALA A 173 -23.31 -8.33 10.56
C ALA A 173 -22.37 -7.12 10.33
N ALA A 174 -21.54 -6.78 11.32
CA ALA A 174 -20.52 -5.74 11.15
C ALA A 174 -19.50 -6.11 10.07
N LYS A 175 -19.10 -7.39 9.98
CA LYS A 175 -18.21 -7.91 8.92
C LYS A 175 -18.85 -7.77 7.54
N VAL A 176 -20.15 -8.06 7.41
CA VAL A 176 -20.89 -7.88 6.15
C VAL A 176 -20.88 -6.44 5.68
N PHE A 177 -21.19 -5.46 6.56
CA PHE A 177 -21.21 -4.06 6.14
C PHE A 177 -19.81 -3.55 5.74
N ARG A 178 -18.75 -4.01 6.41
CA ARG A 178 -17.37 -3.74 5.94
C ARG A 178 -17.10 -4.37 4.57
N HIS A 179 -17.56 -5.60 4.34
CA HIS A 179 -17.38 -6.33 3.09
C HIS A 179 -18.10 -5.63 1.92
N THR A 180 -19.38 -5.28 2.11
CA THR A 180 -20.13 -4.58 1.05
C THR A 180 -19.62 -3.15 0.81
N ALA A 181 -19.22 -2.43 1.85
CA ALA A 181 -18.61 -1.10 1.70
C ALA A 181 -17.28 -1.16 0.95
N ALA A 182 -16.41 -2.15 1.23
CA ALA A 182 -15.16 -2.35 0.51
C ALA A 182 -15.40 -2.72 -0.96
N TYR A 183 -16.40 -3.55 -1.22
CA TYR A 183 -16.81 -3.94 -2.57
C TYR A 183 -17.27 -2.74 -3.39
N ASP A 184 -18.19 -1.93 -2.84
CA ASP A 184 -18.70 -0.72 -3.49
C ASP A 184 -17.60 0.34 -3.66
N ALA A 185 -16.68 0.48 -2.70
CA ALA A 185 -15.56 1.41 -2.81
C ALA A 185 -14.62 1.05 -3.98
N LEU A 186 -14.34 -0.25 -4.19
CA LEU A 186 -13.52 -0.70 -5.31
C LEU A 186 -14.21 -0.47 -6.66
N ILE A 187 -15.52 -0.69 -6.75
CA ILE A 187 -16.31 -0.39 -7.95
C ILE A 187 -16.30 1.12 -8.23
N ALA A 188 -16.52 1.93 -7.19
CA ALA A 188 -16.50 3.39 -7.30
C ALA A 188 -15.14 3.90 -7.80
N GLU A 189 -14.03 3.38 -7.25
CA GLU A 189 -12.68 3.71 -7.70
C GLU A 189 -12.46 3.34 -9.17
N TYR A 190 -12.84 2.12 -9.57
CA TYR A 190 -12.72 1.67 -10.96
C TYR A 190 -13.49 2.57 -11.94
N LEU A 191 -14.77 2.85 -11.64
CA LEU A 191 -15.62 3.69 -12.49
C LEU A 191 -15.18 5.15 -12.52
N THR A 192 -14.76 5.72 -11.38
CA THR A 192 -14.22 7.09 -11.29
C THR A 192 -12.98 7.24 -12.17
N ASN A 193 -12.06 6.25 -12.09
CA ASN A 193 -10.88 6.23 -12.95
C ASN A 193 -11.22 6.07 -14.43
N PHE A 194 -12.21 5.24 -14.76
CA PHE A 194 -12.64 5.00 -16.14
C PHE A 194 -13.21 6.28 -16.79
N VAL A 195 -14.02 7.04 -16.06
CA VAL A 195 -14.57 8.32 -16.56
C VAL A 195 -13.58 9.49 -16.46
N GLY A 196 -12.42 9.28 -15.81
CA GLY A 196 -11.39 10.30 -15.67
C GLY A 196 -11.72 11.44 -14.72
N GLU A 197 -12.65 11.23 -13.77
CA GLU A 197 -13.00 12.22 -12.75
C GLU A 197 -11.87 12.33 -11.74
N LYS A 198 -11.35 13.55 -11.55
CA LYS A 198 -10.16 13.81 -10.72
C LYS A 198 -10.47 14.24 -9.29
N ASP A 199 -11.62 14.85 -9.08
CA ASP A 199 -12.01 15.50 -7.81
C ASP A 199 -13.50 15.21 -7.50
N PRO A 200 -13.85 13.95 -7.17
CA PRO A 200 -15.23 13.58 -6.85
C PRO A 200 -15.67 14.21 -5.52
N GLU A 201 -16.95 14.57 -5.41
CA GLU A 201 -17.53 15.13 -4.18
C GLU A 201 -17.40 14.20 -2.96
N GLN A 202 -17.38 12.88 -3.19
CA GLN A 202 -17.19 11.86 -2.16
C GLN A 202 -16.01 10.98 -2.53
N TYR A 203 -15.01 10.92 -1.67
CA TYR A 203 -13.83 10.10 -1.88
C TYR A 203 -13.90 8.84 -1.05
N THR A 204 -13.91 7.68 -1.70
CA THR A 204 -13.93 6.37 -1.07
C THR A 204 -12.67 5.60 -1.40
N VAL A 205 -12.07 4.97 -0.40
CA VAL A 205 -10.95 4.03 -0.56
C VAL A 205 -11.17 2.83 0.32
N THR A 206 -10.64 1.69 -0.08
CA THR A 206 -10.67 0.49 0.73
C THR A 206 -9.28 -0.12 0.86
N PHE A 207 -9.01 -0.60 2.07
CA PHE A 207 -7.77 -1.28 2.41
C PHE A 207 -8.07 -2.61 3.08
N GLU A 208 -7.26 -3.62 2.76
CA GLU A 208 -7.32 -4.94 3.35
C GLU A 208 -6.25 -5.09 4.43
N LYS A 209 -6.60 -5.72 5.55
CA LYS A 209 -5.63 -5.98 6.62
C LYS A 209 -4.56 -6.94 6.13
N LYS A 210 -3.30 -6.48 6.13
CA LYS A 210 -2.15 -7.32 5.82
C LYS A 210 -1.53 -7.94 7.06
N GLN A 211 -1.32 -7.15 8.12
CA GLN A 211 -0.62 -7.60 9.32
C GLN A 211 -1.06 -6.81 10.56
N SER A 212 -1.28 -7.47 11.68
CA SER A 212 -1.32 -6.82 12.99
C SER A 212 0.10 -6.49 13.43
N LEU A 213 0.35 -5.27 13.84
CA LEU A 213 1.67 -4.84 14.27
C LEU A 213 1.77 -4.93 15.81
N ARG A 214 2.96 -5.18 16.31
CA ARG A 214 3.21 -5.29 17.75
C ARG A 214 2.86 -3.98 18.48
N TYR A 215 3.16 -2.83 17.86
CA TYR A 215 2.82 -1.46 18.29
C TYR A 215 3.09 -0.49 17.13
N GLY A 216 2.67 0.76 17.27
CA GLY A 216 2.89 1.83 16.30
C GLY A 216 4.29 2.41 16.31
N GLU A 217 4.42 3.72 16.11
CA GLU A 217 5.72 4.40 16.26
C GLU A 217 6.29 4.25 17.67
N ASN A 218 5.41 4.26 18.66
CA ASN A 218 5.76 4.13 20.08
C ASN A 218 5.06 2.93 20.71
N PRO A 219 5.67 2.31 21.76
CA PRO A 219 5.16 1.08 22.36
C PRO A 219 3.74 1.14 22.93
N HIS A 220 3.23 2.33 23.25
CA HIS A 220 1.88 2.53 23.78
C HIS A 220 0.81 2.73 22.71
N GLN A 221 1.19 2.75 21.41
CA GLN A 221 0.28 2.95 20.30
C GLN A 221 -0.04 1.61 19.63
N GLU A 222 -1.32 1.26 19.54
CA GLU A 222 -1.76 0.13 18.73
C GLU A 222 -1.64 0.46 17.25
N ALA A 223 -1.28 -0.54 16.43
CA ALA A 223 -1.14 -0.35 15.00
C ALA A 223 -1.46 -1.61 14.20
N THR A 224 -1.89 -1.38 12.97
CA THR A 224 -2.16 -2.41 11.97
C THR A 224 -1.68 -1.93 10.61
N PHE A 225 -1.09 -2.82 9.84
CA PHE A 225 -0.74 -2.57 8.45
C PHE A 225 -1.87 -3.04 7.55
N TYR A 226 -2.38 -2.13 6.74
CA TYR A 226 -3.35 -2.38 5.69
C TYR A 226 -2.70 -2.16 4.33
N GLN A 227 -3.11 -2.91 3.32
CA GLN A 227 -2.71 -2.74 1.92
C GLN A 227 -3.93 -2.30 1.09
N SER A 228 -3.70 -1.62 -0.01
CA SER A 228 -4.75 -1.32 -1.00
C SER A 228 -5.39 -2.63 -1.48
N ALA A 229 -6.67 -2.59 -1.81
CA ALA A 229 -7.38 -3.75 -2.38
C ALA A 229 -6.72 -4.22 -3.69
N LEU A 230 -6.19 -3.29 -4.48
CA LEU A 230 -5.35 -3.55 -5.66
C LEU A 230 -3.93 -3.01 -5.36
N PRO A 231 -3.08 -3.77 -4.68
CA PRO A 231 -1.76 -3.29 -4.31
C PRO A 231 -0.91 -3.05 -5.57
N ALA A 232 -0.19 -1.93 -5.57
CA ALA A 232 0.76 -1.63 -6.63
C ALA A 232 1.94 -2.61 -6.58
N SER A 233 2.31 -3.16 -7.74
CA SER A 233 3.56 -3.90 -7.89
C SER A 233 4.73 -3.02 -7.47
N GLY A 234 5.72 -3.62 -6.81
CA GLY A 234 6.90 -2.88 -6.34
C GLY A 234 6.68 -2.08 -5.06
N SER A 235 5.52 -2.08 -4.43
CA SER A 235 5.30 -1.44 -3.12
C SER A 235 5.75 -2.34 -1.96
N ILE A 236 6.04 -1.76 -0.79
CA ILE A 236 6.33 -2.55 0.42
C ILE A 236 5.17 -3.49 0.77
N ALA A 237 3.95 -3.12 0.41
CA ALA A 237 2.79 -4.00 0.58
C ALA A 237 2.85 -5.26 -0.31
N SER A 238 3.53 -5.23 -1.45
CA SER A 238 3.73 -6.38 -2.35
C SER A 238 5.06 -7.12 -2.15
N ALA A 239 5.94 -6.63 -1.27
CA ALA A 239 7.21 -7.28 -0.99
C ALA A 239 7.03 -8.67 -0.35
N GLU A 240 7.87 -9.62 -0.75
CA GLU A 240 7.96 -10.94 -0.13
C GLU A 240 9.07 -10.94 0.91
N GLN A 241 8.76 -11.37 2.12
CA GLN A 241 9.75 -11.51 3.18
C GLN A 241 10.32 -12.93 3.20
N LEU A 242 11.60 -13.07 2.84
CA LEU A 242 12.29 -14.36 2.77
C LEU A 242 12.83 -14.81 4.14
N HIS A 243 13.19 -13.88 5.02
CA HIS A 243 13.85 -14.17 6.29
C HIS A 243 13.58 -13.12 7.36
N GLY A 244 13.79 -13.50 8.61
CA GLY A 244 13.79 -12.62 9.77
C GLY A 244 12.44 -12.51 10.49
N LYS A 245 12.38 -11.60 11.47
CA LYS A 245 11.15 -11.30 12.22
C LYS A 245 10.16 -10.50 11.38
N GLU A 246 8.88 -10.52 11.76
CA GLU A 246 7.88 -9.64 11.20
C GLU A 246 8.32 -8.16 11.19
N LEU A 247 7.84 -7.43 10.20
CA LEU A 247 8.10 -5.99 10.09
C LEU A 247 7.37 -5.24 11.20
N SER A 248 8.05 -4.26 11.80
CA SER A 248 7.43 -3.30 12.70
C SER A 248 6.87 -2.09 11.92
N TYR A 249 6.08 -1.26 12.60
CA TYR A 249 5.59 0.00 12.04
C TYR A 249 6.72 0.87 11.47
N ASN A 250 7.78 1.08 12.25
CA ASN A 250 8.93 1.88 11.81
C ASN A 250 9.72 1.20 10.68
N ASN A 251 9.81 -0.14 10.69
CA ASN A 251 10.42 -0.88 9.58
C ASN A 251 9.69 -0.65 8.25
N ILE A 252 8.35 -0.66 8.27
CA ILE A 252 7.55 -0.43 7.05
C ILE A 252 7.75 0.99 6.53
N LYS A 253 7.73 2.02 7.40
CA LYS A 253 7.95 3.42 7.01
C LYS A 253 9.34 3.66 6.44
N ASP A 254 10.38 3.14 7.09
CA ASP A 254 11.75 3.30 6.64
C ASP A 254 12.03 2.50 5.35
N ALA A 255 11.46 1.30 5.23
CA ALA A 255 11.56 0.49 4.01
C ALA A 255 10.87 1.17 2.81
N ASP A 256 9.70 1.74 3.00
CA ASP A 256 9.00 2.51 1.96
C ASP A 256 9.83 3.72 1.51
N ALA A 257 10.41 4.47 2.44
CA ALA A 257 11.31 5.58 2.12
C ALA A 257 12.54 5.11 1.33
N ALA A 258 13.15 3.99 1.70
CA ALA A 258 14.30 3.43 0.99
C ALA A 258 13.93 3.01 -0.44
N VAL A 259 12.75 2.39 -0.64
CA VAL A 259 12.24 1.98 -1.95
C VAL A 259 11.93 3.19 -2.82
N GLN A 260 11.37 4.26 -2.27
CA GLN A 260 11.12 5.49 -3.03
C GLN A 260 12.43 6.10 -3.56
N ILE A 261 13.50 6.13 -2.75
CA ILE A 261 14.78 6.69 -3.16
C ILE A 261 15.49 5.81 -4.18
N ILE A 262 15.56 4.49 -3.98
CA ILE A 262 16.30 3.60 -4.87
C ILE A 262 15.76 3.59 -6.30
N ARG A 263 14.49 3.89 -6.48
CA ARG A 263 13.82 3.99 -7.80
C ARG A 263 14.29 5.14 -8.67
N GLU A 264 14.90 6.16 -8.09
CA GLU A 264 15.47 7.28 -8.86
C GLU A 264 16.69 6.85 -9.69
N PHE A 265 17.22 5.62 -9.49
CA PHE A 265 18.46 5.15 -10.08
C PHE A 265 18.25 3.99 -11.04
N THR A 266 18.72 4.16 -12.27
CA THR A 266 18.76 3.11 -13.29
C THR A 266 20.09 2.34 -13.29
N GLU A 267 21.20 3.00 -12.89
CA GLU A 267 22.51 2.43 -12.63
C GLU A 267 22.52 1.61 -11.32
N PRO A 268 23.52 0.70 -11.11
CA PRO A 268 23.64 0.01 -9.82
C PRO A 268 23.77 1.01 -8.67
N ALA A 269 22.84 0.93 -7.74
CA ALA A 269 22.71 1.88 -6.64
C ALA A 269 22.36 1.18 -5.33
N ALA A 270 22.81 1.78 -4.23
CA ALA A 270 22.49 1.38 -2.87
C ALA A 270 22.03 2.60 -2.06
N VAL A 271 20.98 2.43 -1.28
CA VAL A 271 20.36 3.44 -0.43
C VAL A 271 20.29 2.92 0.99
N ALA A 272 20.86 3.65 1.93
CA ALA A 272 20.74 3.42 3.35
C ALA A 272 19.79 4.47 3.96
N VAL A 273 18.78 4.01 4.68
CA VAL A 273 17.75 4.86 5.32
C VAL A 273 17.71 4.62 6.81
N LYS A 274 17.54 5.70 7.55
CA LYS A 274 17.23 5.67 8.98
C LYS A 274 16.27 6.82 9.32
N HIS A 275 15.16 6.48 10.02
CA HIS A 275 14.12 7.45 10.37
C HIS A 275 13.55 8.19 9.15
N MET A 276 13.27 7.43 8.09
CA MET A 276 12.73 7.90 6.80
C MET A 276 13.62 8.88 6.01
N ASN A 277 14.85 9.14 6.45
CA ASN A 277 15.80 9.97 5.71
C ASN A 277 16.97 9.12 5.20
N PRO A 278 17.52 9.44 4.02
CA PRO A 278 18.73 8.79 3.55
C PRO A 278 19.91 9.21 4.44
N CYS A 279 20.62 8.24 4.99
CA CYS A 279 21.91 8.48 5.66
C CYS A 279 23.11 8.17 4.75
N GLY A 280 22.89 7.41 3.68
CA GLY A 280 23.91 7.12 2.70
C GLY A 280 23.31 6.65 1.39
N VAL A 281 23.72 7.26 0.28
CA VAL A 281 23.36 6.83 -1.08
C VAL A 281 24.62 6.76 -1.91
N GLY A 282 24.79 5.67 -2.65
CA GLY A 282 25.93 5.49 -3.53
C GLY A 282 25.53 4.80 -4.83
N THR A 283 26.17 5.19 -5.93
CA THR A 283 26.07 4.52 -7.23
C THR A 283 27.42 3.97 -7.63
N GLY A 284 27.46 2.96 -8.51
CA GLY A 284 28.69 2.32 -8.92
C GLY A 284 28.53 1.46 -10.17
N LYS A 285 29.64 0.84 -10.58
CA LYS A 285 29.61 -0.12 -11.70
C LYS A 285 29.05 -1.48 -11.28
N THR A 286 29.17 -1.80 -10.00
CA THR A 286 28.63 -3.03 -9.38
C THR A 286 27.82 -2.65 -8.15
N ILE A 287 26.94 -3.56 -7.69
CA ILE A 287 26.14 -3.33 -6.50
C ILE A 287 27.00 -3.29 -5.24
N ALA A 288 28.08 -4.05 -5.17
CA ALA A 288 29.04 -4.01 -4.09
C ALA A 288 29.75 -2.64 -4.00
N GLU A 289 30.14 -2.05 -5.14
CA GLU A 289 30.73 -0.72 -5.19
C GLU A 289 29.75 0.35 -4.73
N ALA A 290 28.49 0.28 -5.23
CA ALA A 290 27.43 1.19 -4.83
C ALA A 290 27.18 1.13 -3.32
N PHE A 291 27.11 -0.08 -2.74
CA PHE A 291 26.93 -0.25 -1.31
C PHE A 291 28.12 0.28 -0.49
N ASN A 292 29.35 0.00 -0.91
CA ASN A 292 30.53 0.53 -0.21
C ASN A 292 30.55 2.07 -0.19
N ARG A 293 30.10 2.74 -1.25
CA ARG A 293 29.92 4.19 -1.30
C ARG A 293 28.80 4.65 -0.36
N ALA A 294 27.64 4.00 -0.38
CA ALA A 294 26.56 4.31 0.53
C ALA A 294 26.96 4.13 2.00
N PHE A 295 27.77 3.10 2.31
CA PHE A 295 28.34 2.89 3.63
C PHE A 295 29.33 3.98 4.03
N ALA A 296 30.26 4.35 3.13
CA ALA A 296 31.25 5.38 3.37
C ALA A 296 30.66 6.81 3.49
N ALA A 297 29.41 6.99 3.07
CA ALA A 297 28.68 8.26 3.23
C ALA A 297 28.49 8.61 4.71
N ASP A 298 28.00 7.66 5.52
CA ASP A 298 27.83 7.83 6.97
C ASP A 298 27.87 6.46 7.67
N GLU A 299 29.07 6.02 8.03
CA GLU A 299 29.32 4.73 8.68
C GLU A 299 28.64 4.61 10.07
N THR A 300 28.36 5.73 10.71
CA THR A 300 27.73 5.77 12.03
C THR A 300 26.22 5.57 11.93
N SER A 301 25.56 6.33 11.07
CA SER A 301 24.09 6.31 10.98
C SER A 301 23.55 5.07 10.30
N ILE A 302 24.30 4.44 9.41
CA ILE A 302 23.89 3.21 8.70
C ILE A 302 23.71 2.01 9.65
N PHE A 303 24.35 2.05 10.81
CA PHE A 303 24.19 1.01 11.84
C PHE A 303 22.72 0.94 12.32
N GLY A 304 22.11 -0.22 12.18
CA GLY A 304 20.67 -0.43 12.48
C GLY A 304 19.73 0.19 11.44
N GLY A 305 20.25 0.58 10.28
CA GLY A 305 19.48 1.12 9.16
C GLY A 305 18.88 0.04 8.26
N ILE A 306 18.18 0.52 7.24
CA ILE A 306 17.57 -0.27 6.17
C ILE A 306 18.32 0.01 4.87
N ILE A 307 18.64 -1.05 4.14
CA ILE A 307 19.34 -0.97 2.86
C ILE A 307 18.39 -1.40 1.73
N ALA A 308 18.26 -0.54 0.71
CA ALA A 308 17.63 -0.91 -0.56
C ALA A 308 18.68 -0.94 -1.68
N LEU A 309 18.61 -1.96 -2.49
CA LEU A 309 19.51 -2.23 -3.63
C LEU A 309 18.66 -2.46 -4.87
N ASN A 310 19.11 -2.00 -6.04
CA ASN A 310 18.37 -2.15 -7.29
C ASN A 310 18.92 -3.25 -8.22
N ARG A 311 19.78 -4.11 -7.70
CA ARG A 311 20.30 -5.32 -8.39
C ARG A 311 20.29 -6.50 -7.44
N GLU A 312 20.45 -7.69 -7.97
CA GLU A 312 20.66 -8.91 -7.21
C GLU A 312 21.79 -8.76 -6.19
N VAL A 313 21.57 -9.25 -5.00
CA VAL A 313 22.60 -9.36 -3.97
C VAL A 313 23.38 -10.66 -4.21
N ASP A 314 24.62 -10.54 -4.66
CA ASP A 314 25.55 -11.65 -4.79
C ASP A 314 26.28 -11.96 -3.47
N LYS A 315 27.06 -13.06 -3.46
CA LYS A 315 27.85 -13.45 -2.28
C LYS A 315 28.79 -12.34 -1.80
N ALA A 316 29.49 -11.68 -2.71
CA ALA A 316 30.46 -10.64 -2.36
C ALA A 316 29.79 -9.44 -1.65
N THR A 317 28.65 -9.02 -2.18
CA THR A 317 27.82 -7.95 -1.56
C THR A 317 27.25 -8.40 -0.21
N ALA A 318 26.76 -9.64 -0.12
CA ALA A 318 26.25 -10.21 1.12
C ALA A 318 27.31 -10.26 2.23
N GLU A 319 28.55 -10.61 1.91
CA GLU A 319 29.66 -10.64 2.88
C GLU A 319 29.98 -9.24 3.43
N VAL A 320 29.83 -8.19 2.65
CA VAL A 320 30.00 -6.81 3.12
C VAL A 320 28.82 -6.37 3.99
N LEU A 321 27.60 -6.59 3.52
CA LEU A 321 26.37 -6.32 4.28
C LEU A 321 26.33 -7.07 5.63
N HIS A 322 26.82 -8.29 5.65
CA HIS A 322 26.85 -9.11 6.87
C HIS A 322 27.74 -8.53 7.97
N LYS A 323 28.77 -7.76 7.66
CA LYS A 323 29.67 -7.16 8.67
C LYS A 323 29.00 -6.09 9.52
N ILE A 324 27.89 -5.54 9.04
CA ILE A 324 27.18 -4.42 9.66
C ILE A 324 25.90 -4.94 10.35
N PHE A 325 25.53 -4.35 11.47
CA PHE A 325 24.20 -4.57 12.02
C PHE A 325 23.17 -3.79 11.19
N LEU A 326 22.30 -4.52 10.48
CA LEU A 326 21.22 -3.96 9.66
C LEU A 326 19.89 -4.56 10.09
N GLU A 327 18.81 -3.80 9.94
CA GLU A 327 17.45 -4.27 10.26
C GLU A 327 16.79 -4.96 9.07
N ILE A 328 16.93 -4.39 7.86
CA ILE A 328 16.30 -4.88 6.63
C ILE A 328 17.26 -4.70 5.45
N ILE A 329 17.26 -5.67 4.54
CA ILE A 329 17.83 -5.55 3.21
C ILE A 329 16.73 -5.82 2.20
N ILE A 330 16.57 -4.91 1.22
CA ILE A 330 15.58 -4.98 0.16
C ILE A 330 16.33 -5.05 -1.17
N ALA A 331 16.01 -6.03 -2.00
CA ALA A 331 16.62 -6.19 -3.32
C ALA A 331 15.66 -6.90 -4.29
N PRO A 332 15.85 -6.82 -5.61
CA PRO A 332 15.06 -7.59 -6.57
C PRO A 332 15.20 -9.11 -6.38
N SER A 333 16.39 -9.56 -6.03
CA SER A 333 16.71 -10.97 -5.75
C SER A 333 17.96 -11.11 -4.90
N PHE A 334 18.18 -12.33 -4.38
CA PHE A 334 19.36 -12.73 -3.65
C PHE A 334 19.86 -14.05 -4.23
N SER A 335 21.17 -14.19 -4.47
CA SER A 335 21.73 -15.49 -4.85
C SER A 335 21.63 -16.49 -3.69
N GLU A 336 21.69 -17.79 -3.97
CA GLU A 336 21.66 -18.83 -2.92
C GLU A 336 22.78 -18.63 -1.93
N GLU A 337 23.99 -18.33 -2.38
CA GLU A 337 25.15 -18.08 -1.52
C GLU A 337 24.98 -16.79 -0.68
N ALA A 338 24.31 -15.77 -1.23
CA ALA A 338 23.97 -14.57 -0.47
C ALA A 338 22.99 -14.86 0.65
N LEU A 339 21.98 -15.69 0.39
CA LEU A 339 21.02 -16.12 1.42
C LEU A 339 21.71 -16.93 2.52
N GLU A 340 22.62 -17.86 2.18
CA GLU A 340 23.40 -18.62 3.16
C GLU A 340 24.17 -17.71 4.13
N VAL A 341 24.81 -16.64 3.60
CA VAL A 341 25.54 -15.67 4.41
C VAL A 341 24.59 -14.86 5.30
N LEU A 342 23.53 -14.28 4.73
CA LEU A 342 22.69 -13.30 5.42
C LEU A 342 21.72 -13.91 6.42
N THR A 343 21.20 -15.12 6.15
CA THR A 343 20.25 -15.82 7.04
C THR A 343 20.90 -16.32 8.34
N SER A 344 22.23 -16.34 8.42
CA SER A 344 22.94 -16.61 9.67
C SER A 344 22.60 -15.59 10.77
N LYS A 345 22.14 -14.39 10.42
CA LYS A 345 21.63 -13.36 11.33
C LYS A 345 20.12 -13.50 11.52
N LYS A 346 19.65 -14.22 12.51
CA LYS A 346 18.24 -14.57 12.78
C LYS A 346 17.24 -13.40 12.73
N ASN A 347 17.69 -12.20 13.07
CA ASN A 347 16.80 -11.02 13.15
C ASN A 347 16.83 -10.14 11.92
N LEU A 348 17.77 -10.34 11.00
CA LEU A 348 17.87 -9.59 9.76
C LEU A 348 16.71 -9.95 8.85
N ARG A 349 15.98 -8.96 8.37
CA ARG A 349 14.87 -9.17 7.45
C ARG A 349 15.37 -9.03 6.02
N LEU A 350 15.04 -10.00 5.18
CA LEU A 350 15.36 -9.99 3.76
C LEU A 350 14.04 -9.89 2.99
N LEU A 351 13.91 -8.84 2.18
CA LEU A 351 12.73 -8.60 1.35
C LEU A 351 13.10 -8.64 -0.13
N THR A 352 12.34 -9.40 -0.91
CA THR A 352 12.39 -9.30 -2.36
C THR A 352 11.32 -8.36 -2.86
N LEU A 353 11.71 -7.46 -3.76
CA LEU A 353 10.84 -6.47 -4.34
C LEU A 353 11.38 -5.99 -5.69
N ASP A 354 10.56 -6.04 -6.73
CA ASP A 354 10.91 -5.41 -8.01
C ASP A 354 10.84 -3.88 -7.87
N VAL A 355 11.98 -3.27 -7.60
CA VAL A 355 12.11 -1.82 -7.47
C VAL A 355 12.05 -1.10 -8.82
N SER A 356 12.15 -1.82 -9.95
CA SER A 356 12.01 -1.27 -11.30
C SER A 356 10.57 -1.21 -11.79
N ALA A 357 9.64 -1.85 -11.06
CA ALA A 357 8.22 -1.86 -11.44
C ALA A 357 7.68 -0.44 -11.55
N SER A 358 6.96 -0.18 -12.65
CA SER A 358 6.30 1.11 -12.88
C SER A 358 5.29 1.39 -11.77
N ILE A 359 5.43 2.53 -11.12
CA ILE A 359 4.41 3.02 -10.19
C ILE A 359 3.24 3.52 -11.03
N LYS A 360 2.06 2.91 -10.85
CA LYS A 360 0.82 3.47 -11.37
C LYS A 360 0.60 4.85 -10.72
N LYS A 361 -0.16 5.74 -11.36
CA LYS A 361 -0.53 7.05 -10.81
C LYS A 361 -1.32 6.85 -9.51
N GLU A 362 -0.62 6.74 -8.40
CA GLU A 362 -1.22 6.64 -7.08
C GLU A 362 -1.37 8.02 -6.45
N LYS A 363 -2.35 8.14 -5.56
CA LYS A 363 -2.54 9.33 -4.73
C LYS A 363 -1.81 9.16 -3.41
N GLN A 364 -1.16 10.21 -2.96
CA GLN A 364 -0.66 10.29 -1.60
C GLN A 364 -1.78 10.73 -0.67
N LEU A 365 -2.05 9.94 0.36
CA LEU A 365 -3.05 10.21 1.38
C LEU A 365 -2.35 10.65 2.67
N THR A 366 -2.69 11.83 3.16
CA THR A 366 -2.12 12.36 4.41
C THR A 366 -3.25 12.67 5.38
N SER A 367 -3.29 11.97 6.50
CA SER A 367 -4.29 12.22 7.53
C SER A 367 -4.01 13.55 8.24
N VAL A 368 -5.06 14.34 8.43
CA VAL A 368 -5.08 15.51 9.31
C VAL A 368 -6.21 15.35 10.32
N GLN A 369 -6.17 16.06 11.43
CA GLN A 369 -7.24 15.95 12.42
C GLN A 369 -8.60 16.34 11.80
N GLY A 370 -9.49 15.37 11.73
CA GLY A 370 -10.84 15.55 11.18
C GLY A 370 -10.94 15.52 9.66
N GLY A 371 -9.84 15.16 8.94
CA GLY A 371 -9.85 15.14 7.49
C GLY A 371 -8.72 14.38 6.83
N LEU A 372 -8.69 14.46 5.52
CA LEU A 372 -7.70 13.83 4.65
C LEU A 372 -7.24 14.79 3.57
N LEU A 373 -5.94 14.94 3.39
CA LEU A 373 -5.36 15.61 2.24
C LEU A 373 -4.98 14.56 1.19
N ILE A 374 -5.31 14.84 -0.05
CA ILE A 374 -5.07 13.97 -1.20
C ILE A 374 -4.30 14.75 -2.25
N GLN A 375 -3.18 14.22 -2.70
CA GLN A 375 -2.39 14.80 -3.79
C GLN A 375 -1.81 13.70 -4.68
N ASP A 376 -1.36 14.09 -5.87
CA ASP A 376 -0.57 13.19 -6.71
C ASP A 376 0.80 12.94 -6.04
N LEU A 377 1.38 11.76 -6.28
CA LEU A 377 2.78 11.53 -5.94
C LEU A 377 3.66 12.46 -6.76
N ASP A 378 4.76 12.94 -6.16
CA ASP A 378 5.78 13.70 -6.88
C ASP A 378 6.62 12.75 -7.76
N MET A 379 6.18 12.59 -9.00
CA MET A 379 6.80 11.70 -9.98
C MET A 379 7.79 12.40 -10.92
N HIS A 380 7.98 13.73 -10.80
CA HIS A 380 8.90 14.44 -11.66
C HIS A 380 10.34 14.02 -11.43
N GLY A 381 10.97 13.53 -12.50
CA GLY A 381 12.37 13.14 -12.55
C GLY A 381 13.26 14.24 -13.11
N PHE A 382 14.57 13.96 -13.19
CA PHE A 382 15.54 14.89 -13.76
C PHE A 382 15.25 15.23 -15.23
N ASP A 383 14.67 14.29 -15.98
CA ASP A 383 14.33 14.46 -17.39
C ASP A 383 13.16 15.43 -17.62
N ASP A 384 12.34 15.69 -16.59
CA ASP A 384 11.26 16.67 -16.63
C ASP A 384 11.76 18.10 -16.35
N ALA A 385 12.99 18.26 -15.88
CA ALA A 385 13.55 19.53 -15.45
C ALA A 385 13.88 20.44 -16.64
N LYS A 386 13.51 21.72 -16.49
CA LYS A 386 13.91 22.77 -17.45
C LYS A 386 15.27 23.35 -17.04
N ILE A 387 16.32 22.63 -17.37
CA ILE A 387 17.67 22.97 -16.96
C ILE A 387 18.13 24.31 -17.56
N SER A 388 18.65 25.18 -16.70
CA SER A 388 19.37 26.38 -17.11
C SER A 388 20.57 26.61 -16.17
N ILE A 389 21.61 27.26 -16.70
CA ILE A 389 22.82 27.58 -15.97
C ILE A 389 22.95 29.10 -15.93
N PRO A 390 22.50 29.75 -14.84
CA PRO A 390 22.49 31.20 -14.76
C PRO A 390 23.85 31.81 -14.43
N THR A 391 24.80 31.01 -13.92
CA THR A 391 26.16 31.46 -13.56
C THR A 391 27.11 31.49 -14.77
N LYS A 392 28.22 32.25 -14.63
CA LYS A 392 29.27 32.34 -15.67
C LYS A 392 30.01 31.01 -15.86
N ARG A 393 30.19 30.27 -14.76
CA ARG A 393 30.80 28.94 -14.80
C ARG A 393 29.75 27.84 -15.00
N GLU A 394 30.04 26.90 -15.87
CA GLU A 394 29.23 25.70 -16.06
C GLU A 394 29.84 24.56 -15.23
N PRO A 395 29.01 23.58 -14.80
CA PRO A 395 29.51 22.36 -14.16
C PRO A 395 30.37 21.53 -15.12
N ASN A 396 31.44 20.92 -14.62
CA ASN A 396 32.17 19.88 -15.36
C ASN A 396 31.43 18.53 -15.30
N GLU A 397 31.91 17.51 -16.03
CA GLU A 397 31.26 16.19 -16.13
C GLU A 397 31.05 15.54 -14.75
N GLN A 398 32.04 15.55 -13.87
CA GLN A 398 31.92 14.98 -12.52
C GLN A 398 30.92 15.76 -11.66
N GLU A 399 30.96 17.08 -11.72
CA GLU A 399 29.99 17.92 -11.01
C GLU A 399 28.56 17.66 -11.47
N TRP A 400 28.35 17.39 -12.78
CA TRP A 400 27.04 17.01 -13.29
C TRP A 400 26.53 15.71 -12.70
N GLU A 401 27.36 14.69 -12.57
CA GLU A 401 26.97 13.40 -11.97
C GLU A 401 26.63 13.61 -10.48
N ASP A 402 27.44 14.37 -9.73
CA ASP A 402 27.22 14.66 -8.33
C ASP A 402 25.97 15.56 -8.10
N LEU A 403 25.73 16.54 -9.00
CA LEU A 403 24.51 17.37 -8.98
C LEU A 403 23.24 16.52 -9.20
N LYS A 404 23.26 15.61 -10.18
CA LYS A 404 22.13 14.69 -10.44
C LYS A 404 21.87 13.79 -9.23
N LEU A 405 22.92 13.22 -8.64
CA LEU A 405 22.80 12.42 -7.43
C LEU A 405 22.20 13.23 -6.28
N ALA A 406 22.74 14.42 -6.01
CA ALA A 406 22.25 15.29 -4.95
C ALA A 406 20.78 15.66 -5.16
N TRP A 407 20.37 15.97 -6.40
CA TRP A 407 19.02 16.37 -6.72
C TRP A 407 18.03 15.21 -6.60
N LYS A 408 18.37 14.00 -7.10
CA LYS A 408 17.56 12.79 -6.92
C LYS A 408 17.33 12.47 -5.44
N VAL A 409 18.36 12.61 -4.62
CA VAL A 409 18.28 12.28 -3.20
C VAL A 409 17.53 13.36 -2.41
N VAL A 410 17.78 14.66 -2.68
CA VAL A 410 17.15 15.75 -1.90
C VAL A 410 15.63 15.78 -2.04
N LYS A 411 15.08 15.34 -3.16
CA LYS A 411 13.64 15.12 -3.39
C LYS A 411 12.99 14.28 -2.30
N HIS A 412 13.74 13.35 -1.72
CA HIS A 412 13.21 12.40 -0.72
C HIS A 412 13.56 12.76 0.73
N VAL A 413 14.28 13.85 0.95
CA VAL A 413 14.65 14.35 2.28
C VAL A 413 13.59 15.31 2.80
N LYS A 414 13.29 15.24 4.10
CA LYS A 414 12.32 16.17 4.73
C LYS A 414 12.76 17.62 4.61
N SER A 415 11.87 18.49 4.17
CA SER A 415 12.08 19.93 3.96
C SER A 415 12.27 20.71 5.27
N ASN A 416 13.03 21.82 5.32
CA ASN A 416 13.94 22.22 4.25
C ASN A 416 15.11 21.25 4.17
N ALA A 417 15.50 20.87 2.96
CA ALA A 417 16.47 19.84 2.70
C ALA A 417 17.66 20.33 1.87
N ILE A 418 18.86 19.92 2.28
CA ILE A 418 20.10 20.07 1.53
C ILE A 418 20.83 18.74 1.52
N VAL A 419 21.35 18.34 0.36
CA VAL A 419 22.17 17.15 0.18
C VAL A 419 23.49 17.54 -0.48
N LEU A 420 24.60 17.12 0.10
CA LEU A 420 25.92 17.20 -0.53
C LEU A 420 26.28 15.87 -1.14
N ALA A 421 26.76 15.87 -2.37
CA ALA A 421 27.22 14.68 -3.08
C ALA A 421 28.61 14.90 -3.68
N LYS A 422 29.42 13.83 -3.70
CA LYS A 422 30.76 13.83 -4.27
C LYS A 422 31.16 12.39 -4.65
N ASP A 423 31.80 12.23 -5.79
CA ASP A 423 32.33 10.95 -6.24
C ASP A 423 31.29 9.83 -6.28
N ASN A 424 30.09 10.15 -6.78
CA ASN A 424 28.94 9.25 -6.88
C ASN A 424 28.40 8.72 -5.53
N MET A 425 28.54 9.48 -4.44
CA MET A 425 27.93 9.20 -3.14
C MET A 425 27.46 10.49 -2.45
N THR A 426 26.45 10.38 -1.60
CA THR A 426 26.13 11.46 -0.67
C THR A 426 27.24 11.61 0.38
N VAL A 427 27.53 12.82 0.79
CA VAL A 427 28.55 13.10 1.82
C VAL A 427 28.01 13.89 3.00
N GLY A 428 26.81 14.48 2.85
CA GLY A 428 26.14 15.17 3.93
C GLY A 428 24.67 15.42 3.63
N VAL A 429 23.81 15.30 4.63
CA VAL A 429 22.35 15.46 4.51
C VAL A 429 21.84 16.35 5.65
N GLY A 430 21.27 17.50 5.30
CA GLY A 430 20.53 18.36 6.22
C GLY A 430 19.04 18.21 5.97
N ALA A 431 18.28 17.75 6.95
CA ALA A 431 16.87 17.41 6.84
C ALA A 431 16.02 18.16 7.85
N GLY A 432 14.78 18.50 7.46
CA GLY A 432 13.72 18.93 8.38
C GLY A 432 13.96 20.25 9.12
N GLN A 433 14.70 21.19 8.53
CA GLN A 433 15.03 22.45 9.18
C GLN A 433 14.04 23.57 8.84
N MET A 434 13.79 24.47 9.80
CA MET A 434 12.89 25.61 9.61
C MET A 434 13.47 26.66 8.66
N ASN A 435 14.77 26.66 8.41
CA ASN A 435 15.40 27.52 7.43
C ASN A 435 16.46 26.76 6.61
N ARG A 436 16.67 27.19 5.39
CA ARG A 436 17.53 26.51 4.42
C ARG A 436 19.01 26.57 4.76
N VAL A 437 19.48 27.73 5.24
CA VAL A 437 20.88 27.89 5.64
C VAL A 437 21.23 26.97 6.83
N GLY A 438 20.30 26.74 7.74
CA GLY A 438 20.47 25.76 8.84
C GLY A 438 20.62 24.34 8.32
N SER A 439 19.82 23.96 7.33
CA SER A 439 19.94 22.66 6.66
C SER A 439 21.30 22.52 5.96
N ALA A 440 21.77 23.58 5.27
CA ALA A 440 23.08 23.58 4.63
C ALA A 440 24.23 23.41 5.65
N LYS A 441 24.16 24.09 6.78
CA LYS A 441 25.16 23.97 7.86
C LYS A 441 25.24 22.54 8.41
N ILE A 442 24.10 21.89 8.64
CA ILE A 442 24.04 20.50 9.10
C ILE A 442 24.67 19.56 8.06
N ALA A 443 24.31 19.71 6.77
CA ALA A 443 24.87 18.90 5.71
C ALA A 443 26.40 19.08 5.58
N ILE A 444 26.89 20.33 5.70
CA ILE A 444 28.31 20.67 5.64
C ILE A 444 29.07 20.09 6.85
N GLU A 445 28.52 20.23 8.06
CA GLU A 445 29.10 19.69 9.28
C GLU A 445 29.22 18.16 9.20
N GLN A 446 28.17 17.47 8.74
CA GLN A 446 28.20 16.04 8.54
C GLN A 446 29.21 15.60 7.48
N ALA A 447 29.33 16.35 6.39
CA ALA A 447 30.29 16.06 5.33
C ALA A 447 31.74 16.24 5.78
N GLY A 448 32.02 17.19 6.69
CA GLY A 448 33.39 17.52 7.13
C GLY A 448 34.30 17.87 5.95
N GLU A 449 35.46 17.28 5.90
CA GLU A 449 36.43 17.48 4.80
C GLU A 449 35.92 17.04 3.41
N LYS A 450 34.95 16.13 3.36
CA LYS A 450 34.33 15.68 2.10
C LYS A 450 33.49 16.81 1.44
N ALA A 451 33.07 17.83 2.18
CA ALA A 451 32.35 18.97 1.62
C ALA A 451 33.17 19.74 0.55
N LYS A 452 34.48 19.74 0.69
CA LYS A 452 35.37 20.38 -0.29
C LYS A 452 35.31 19.65 -1.63
N GLY A 453 34.92 20.38 -2.68
CA GLY A 453 34.76 19.86 -4.03
C GLY A 453 33.48 19.07 -4.24
N SER A 454 32.50 19.13 -3.32
CA SER A 454 31.20 18.49 -3.47
C SER A 454 30.24 19.36 -4.30
N ALA A 455 29.15 18.71 -4.76
CA ALA A 455 27.97 19.37 -5.30
C ALA A 455 26.87 19.45 -4.23
N LEU A 456 26.05 20.49 -4.27
CA LEU A 456 24.96 20.75 -3.35
C LEU A 456 23.61 20.69 -4.08
N GLY A 457 22.70 19.86 -3.64
CA GLY A 457 21.29 19.83 -4.06
C GLY A 457 20.36 20.45 -3.01
N SER A 458 19.39 21.22 -3.47
CA SER A 458 18.36 21.84 -2.63
C SER A 458 16.97 21.52 -3.12
N ASP A 459 16.06 21.16 -2.20
CA ASP A 459 14.67 20.82 -2.48
C ASP A 459 13.82 22.02 -2.95
N ALA A 460 14.27 23.27 -2.69
CA ALA A 460 13.63 24.50 -3.13
C ALA A 460 14.64 25.63 -3.37
N PHE A 461 14.15 26.78 -3.87
CA PHE A 461 14.97 27.95 -4.14
C PHE A 461 15.61 28.55 -2.88
N PHE A 462 16.68 29.32 -3.08
CA PHE A 462 17.33 30.09 -2.00
C PHE A 462 16.63 31.44 -1.79
N PRO A 463 16.03 31.67 -0.62
CA PRO A 463 15.39 32.96 -0.35
C PRO A 463 16.42 34.09 -0.14
N MET A 464 17.65 33.74 0.20
CA MET A 464 18.77 34.64 0.51
C MET A 464 20.07 34.01 0.01
N PRO A 465 21.12 34.79 -0.26
CA PRO A 465 22.43 34.28 -0.72
C PRO A 465 23.26 33.60 0.39
N ASP A 466 22.79 33.60 1.63
CA ASP A 466 23.49 33.05 2.81
C ASP A 466 23.82 31.56 2.66
N THR A 467 22.93 30.79 2.03
CA THR A 467 23.18 29.37 1.75
C THR A 467 24.33 29.18 0.77
N VAL A 468 24.45 30.05 -0.24
CA VAL A 468 25.59 30.06 -1.19
C VAL A 468 26.89 30.42 -0.48
N GLU A 469 26.86 31.39 0.42
CA GLU A 469 28.03 31.80 1.19
C GLU A 469 28.55 30.68 2.10
N GLU A 470 27.64 29.95 2.80
CA GLU A 470 28.03 28.81 3.64
C GLU A 470 28.61 27.68 2.78
N ALA A 471 27.96 27.37 1.63
CA ALA A 471 28.47 26.39 0.69
C ALA A 471 29.85 26.73 0.15
N ALA A 472 30.09 28.01 -0.20
CA ALA A 472 31.40 28.50 -0.66
C ALA A 472 32.48 28.35 0.39
N LYS A 473 32.20 28.71 1.64
CA LYS A 473 33.16 28.56 2.78
C LYS A 473 33.57 27.11 2.99
N ALA A 474 32.65 26.16 2.74
CA ALA A 474 32.89 24.73 2.84
C ALA A 474 33.61 24.14 1.60
N GLY A 475 33.80 24.94 0.55
CA GLY A 475 34.47 24.51 -0.68
C GLY A 475 33.59 23.72 -1.63
N VAL A 476 32.25 23.87 -1.53
CA VAL A 476 31.28 23.35 -2.54
C VAL A 476 31.56 24.04 -3.87
N THR A 477 31.54 23.29 -4.98
CA THR A 477 31.91 23.80 -6.30
C THR A 477 30.72 23.91 -7.26
N ALA A 478 29.63 23.23 -7.00
CA ALA A 478 28.44 23.27 -7.83
C ALA A 478 27.15 23.18 -7.01
N ILE A 479 26.09 23.85 -7.45
CA ILE A 479 24.77 23.90 -6.78
C ILE A 479 23.67 23.61 -7.78
N ILE A 480 22.69 22.78 -7.39
CA ILE A 480 21.44 22.55 -8.13
C ILE A 480 20.25 22.90 -7.26
N GLN A 481 19.33 23.71 -7.78
CA GLN A 481 18.13 24.17 -7.10
C GLN A 481 17.05 24.56 -8.12
N PRO A 482 15.77 24.70 -7.73
CA PRO A 482 14.71 25.02 -8.70
C PRO A 482 14.78 26.44 -9.30
N GLY A 483 15.35 27.43 -8.61
CA GLY A 483 15.15 28.83 -8.99
C GLY A 483 13.75 29.34 -8.66
N GLY A 484 13.46 30.60 -9.03
CA GLY A 484 12.15 31.22 -8.86
C GLY A 484 12.02 32.11 -7.62
N SER A 485 13.12 32.40 -6.92
CA SER A 485 13.15 33.42 -5.88
C SER A 485 13.22 34.82 -6.48
N VAL A 486 12.56 35.79 -5.85
CA VAL A 486 12.73 37.21 -6.20
C VAL A 486 14.19 37.70 -5.98
N ARG A 487 15.01 36.93 -5.28
CA ARG A 487 16.41 37.17 -4.98
C ARG A 487 17.39 36.21 -5.64
N ASP A 488 16.96 35.53 -6.72
CA ASP A 488 17.85 34.64 -7.48
C ASP A 488 19.10 35.36 -7.97
N GLU A 489 18.98 36.60 -8.42
CA GLU A 489 20.10 37.44 -8.86
C GLU A 489 21.19 37.61 -7.78
N ASP A 490 20.79 37.77 -6.50
CA ASP A 490 21.72 37.85 -5.38
C ASP A 490 22.50 36.55 -5.18
N SER A 491 21.80 35.40 -5.30
CA SER A 491 22.38 34.06 -5.19
C SER A 491 23.31 33.75 -6.37
N ILE A 492 22.91 34.11 -7.60
CA ILE A 492 23.71 33.92 -8.83
C ILE A 492 25.02 34.76 -8.72
N LYS A 493 24.88 36.03 -8.35
CA LYS A 493 26.03 36.94 -8.20
C LYS A 493 27.01 36.40 -7.15
N LYS A 494 26.48 35.89 -6.04
CA LYS A 494 27.29 35.31 -4.98
C LYS A 494 27.99 34.02 -5.45
N ALA A 495 27.33 33.16 -6.19
CA ALA A 495 27.91 31.96 -6.79
C ALA A 495 29.03 32.33 -7.78
N ASP A 496 28.85 33.35 -8.63
CA ASP A 496 29.87 33.87 -9.55
C ASP A 496 31.09 34.43 -8.82
N GLU A 497 30.88 35.14 -7.70
CA GLU A 497 31.96 35.68 -6.87
C GLU A 497 32.89 34.60 -6.33
N TYR A 498 32.33 33.42 -5.99
CA TYR A 498 33.07 32.27 -5.48
C TYR A 498 33.44 31.22 -6.56
N GLY A 499 33.10 31.46 -7.81
CA GLY A 499 33.35 30.51 -8.91
C GLY A 499 32.55 29.20 -8.81
N ILE A 500 31.38 29.23 -8.16
CA ILE A 500 30.47 28.10 -8.04
C ILE A 500 29.57 28.05 -9.28
N ALA A 501 29.42 26.88 -9.89
CA ALA A 501 28.44 26.67 -10.93
C ALA A 501 27.04 26.47 -10.33
N MET A 502 26.04 27.16 -10.85
CA MET A 502 24.65 27.01 -10.38
C MET A 502 23.74 26.52 -11.51
N VAL A 503 22.93 25.53 -11.20
CA VAL A 503 21.96 24.92 -12.11
C VAL A 503 20.56 25.14 -11.56
N PHE A 504 19.65 25.62 -12.42
CA PHE A 504 18.21 25.71 -12.12
C PHE A 504 17.45 24.60 -12.80
N THR A 505 16.51 23.99 -12.08
CA THR A 505 15.67 22.87 -12.58
C THR A 505 14.24 23.31 -12.92
N GLY A 506 13.77 24.41 -12.33
CA GLY A 506 12.37 24.83 -12.42
C GLY A 506 11.39 23.96 -11.64
N ILE A 507 11.85 22.93 -10.92
CA ILE A 507 11.00 21.97 -10.18
C ILE A 507 11.38 21.97 -8.71
N ARG A 508 10.40 22.22 -7.84
CA ARG A 508 10.51 22.16 -6.39
C ARG A 508 10.04 20.81 -5.86
N HIS A 509 10.73 20.24 -4.86
CA HIS A 509 10.44 18.93 -4.27
C HIS A 509 10.24 19.03 -2.75
N PHE A 510 9.22 19.75 -2.29
CA PHE A 510 8.92 19.78 -0.85
C PHE A 510 8.37 18.44 -0.36
N LYS A 511 8.89 17.95 0.75
CA LYS A 511 8.43 16.75 1.46
C LYS A 511 8.33 17.02 2.97
N HIS A 512 7.13 16.98 3.52
CA HIS A 512 6.88 17.25 4.96
C HIS A 512 6.47 15.97 5.73
#